data_c9ed9f680931549cc8469b8681b37fae
#
_entry.id   c9ed9f680931549cc8469b8681b37fae
#
_cell.length_a   1.000
_cell.length_b   1.000
_cell.length_c   1.000
_cell.angle_alpha   90.00
_cell.angle_beta   90.00
_cell.angle_gamma   90.00
#
_symmetry.space_group_name_H-M   'P 1'
#
loop_
_entity.id
_entity.type
_entity.pdbx_description
1 polymer ?
#
loop_
_entity_poly.entity_id
_entity_poly.type
_entity_poly.pdbx_seq_one_letter_code
_entity_poly.pdbx_strand_id
1 'polypeptide(L)'
;MNLRRLSWRDHAAQQWPYALIAIALWCAMLPLGATRASASATALPAHAEWPESYRGQALRPLALSAVEQHFAAQFPGRIARFAVADGSELVLRDVNRPTRMLHPAADCWRGIGWRIEATRLERDDDALLWRCFDAVKEGQRVRVCERIVDAQGRSFTDTSAWFWAASLQQSQGPWQALTRVEDKS
;
A
#
# COMPACT_ATOMS: atom_id res chain seq x y z
N MET A 1 -6.55 9.84 -71.30
CA MET A 1 -6.55 8.79 -70.25
C MET A 1 -5.59 9.25 -69.16
N ASN A 2 -6.12 9.92 -68.13
CA ASN A 2 -5.30 10.52 -67.01
C ASN A 2 -5.11 9.50 -65.87
N LEU A 3 -3.97 8.85 -65.84
CA LEU A 3 -3.53 8.04 -64.73
C LEU A 3 -3.08 9.00 -63.62
N ARG A 4 -3.96 9.26 -62.62
CA ARG A 4 -3.58 9.91 -61.39
C ARG A 4 -2.56 8.99 -60.69
N ARG A 5 -1.32 9.41 -60.60
CA ARG A 5 -0.33 8.79 -59.74
C ARG A 5 -0.78 9.06 -58.32
N LEU A 6 -1.31 8.04 -57.63
CA LEU A 6 -1.54 8.08 -56.19
C LEU A 6 -0.20 8.38 -55.52
N SER A 7 -0.17 9.43 -54.73
CA SER A 7 1.05 9.85 -54.04
C SER A 7 1.36 8.87 -52.88
N TRP A 8 2.64 8.72 -52.61
CA TRP A 8 3.13 7.90 -51.47
C TRP A 8 2.43 8.26 -50.14
N ARG A 9 1.99 9.49 -50.02
CA ARG A 9 1.29 10.02 -48.84
C ARG A 9 -0.11 9.44 -48.69
N ASP A 10 -0.80 9.10 -49.78
CA ASP A 10 -2.15 8.54 -49.76
C ASP A 10 -2.13 7.09 -49.28
N HIS A 11 -1.10 6.31 -49.62
CA HIS A 11 -0.93 4.94 -49.15
C HIS A 11 -0.56 4.92 -47.65
N ALA A 12 0.26 5.84 -47.19
CA ALA A 12 0.62 5.93 -45.78
C ALA A 12 -0.60 6.28 -44.89
N ALA A 13 -1.43 7.24 -45.33
CA ALA A 13 -2.64 7.63 -44.63
C ALA A 13 -3.69 6.51 -44.55
N GLN A 14 -3.74 5.63 -45.51
CA GLN A 14 -4.69 4.52 -45.56
C GLN A 14 -4.26 3.32 -44.71
N GLN A 15 -2.96 3.18 -44.40
CA GLN A 15 -2.41 2.07 -43.58
C GLN A 15 -2.31 2.39 -42.11
N TRP A 16 -2.36 3.66 -41.71
CA TRP A 16 -2.24 4.11 -40.33
C TRP A 16 -3.24 3.47 -39.37
N PRO A 17 -4.56 3.33 -39.69
CA PRO A 17 -5.50 2.69 -38.78
C PRO A 17 -5.20 1.20 -38.56
N TYR A 18 -4.70 0.50 -39.55
CA TYR A 18 -4.32 -0.92 -39.39
C TYR A 18 -3.08 -1.10 -38.54
N ALA A 19 -2.13 -0.18 -38.63
CA ALA A 19 -0.95 -0.18 -37.76
C ALA A 19 -1.34 0.04 -36.30
N LEU A 20 -2.26 0.95 -36.02
CA LEU A 20 -2.76 1.19 -34.66
C LEU A 20 -3.53 -0.02 -34.10
N ILE A 21 -4.37 -0.67 -34.94
CA ILE A 21 -5.09 -1.89 -34.54
C ILE A 21 -4.10 -3.02 -34.24
N ALA A 22 -3.06 -3.20 -35.06
CA ALA A 22 -2.04 -4.22 -34.85
C ALA A 22 -1.26 -3.98 -33.54
N ILE A 23 -0.90 -2.73 -33.26
CA ILE A 23 -0.23 -2.35 -32.01
C ILE A 23 -1.16 -2.60 -30.79
N ALA A 24 -2.43 -2.23 -30.90
CA ALA A 24 -3.41 -2.45 -29.84
C ALA A 24 -3.62 -3.95 -29.55
N LEU A 25 -3.72 -4.77 -30.60
CA LEU A 25 -3.81 -6.23 -30.45
C LEU A 25 -2.52 -6.83 -29.87
N TRP A 26 -1.36 -6.34 -30.29
CA TRP A 26 -0.08 -6.76 -29.71
C TRP A 26 0.01 -6.43 -28.23
N CYS A 27 -0.36 -5.21 -27.82
CA CYS A 27 -0.41 -4.80 -26.42
C CYS A 27 -1.43 -5.60 -25.59
N ALA A 28 -2.55 -6.00 -26.19
CA ALA A 28 -3.56 -6.84 -25.55
C ALA A 28 -3.10 -8.30 -25.36
N MET A 29 -2.22 -8.79 -26.24
CA MET A 29 -1.69 -10.16 -26.16
C MET A 29 -0.52 -10.31 -25.17
N LEU A 30 0.22 -9.23 -24.90
CA LEU A 30 1.37 -9.23 -23.98
C LEU A 30 1.02 -9.78 -22.57
N PRO A 31 -0.11 -9.44 -21.93
CA PRO A 31 -0.45 -10.00 -20.62
C PRO A 31 -0.88 -11.47 -20.66
N LEU A 32 -1.24 -12.03 -21.81
CA LEU A 32 -1.67 -13.44 -21.93
C LEU A 32 -0.48 -14.41 -21.97
N GLY A 33 0.70 -13.92 -22.38
CA GLY A 33 1.95 -14.70 -22.37
C GLY A 33 2.71 -14.65 -21.06
N ALA A 34 2.38 -13.74 -20.17
CA ALA A 34 2.87 -13.76 -18.81
C ALA A 34 2.19 -14.95 -18.09
N THR A 35 2.86 -16.10 -18.10
CA THR A 35 2.47 -17.20 -17.23
C THR A 35 2.27 -16.61 -15.84
N ARG A 36 1.04 -16.65 -15.35
CA ARG A 36 0.74 -16.44 -13.94
C ARG A 36 1.49 -17.54 -13.20
N ALA A 37 2.76 -17.32 -12.92
CA ALA A 37 3.39 -17.96 -11.81
C ALA A 37 2.49 -17.56 -10.63
N SER A 38 1.63 -18.47 -10.19
CA SER A 38 0.98 -18.36 -8.90
C SER A 38 2.14 -18.16 -7.94
N ALA A 39 2.42 -16.89 -7.60
CA ALA A 39 3.25 -16.61 -6.47
C ALA A 39 2.53 -17.32 -5.34
N SER A 40 3.07 -18.48 -4.94
CA SER A 40 2.72 -19.08 -3.67
C SER A 40 2.89 -17.93 -2.71
N ALA A 41 1.76 -17.36 -2.28
CA ALA A 41 1.78 -16.42 -1.19
C ALA A 41 2.50 -17.17 -0.08
N THR A 42 3.75 -16.77 0.19
CA THR A 42 4.49 -17.35 1.31
C THR A 42 3.64 -16.98 2.51
N ALA A 43 2.79 -17.92 2.91
CA ALA A 43 1.94 -17.74 4.07
C ALA A 43 2.90 -17.40 5.21
N LEU A 44 2.70 -16.26 5.83
CA LEU A 44 3.34 -16.00 7.11
C LEU A 44 3.10 -17.23 7.98
N PRO A 45 4.12 -17.79 8.63
CA PRO A 45 3.90 -18.92 9.52
C PRO A 45 2.76 -18.54 10.45
N ALA A 46 1.76 -19.43 10.57
CA ALA A 46 0.52 -19.17 11.30
C ALA A 46 0.75 -18.80 12.78
N HIS A 47 1.98 -18.91 13.26
CA HIS A 47 2.44 -18.66 14.61
C HIS A 47 3.69 -17.77 14.70
N ALA A 48 3.98 -16.95 13.67
CA ALA A 48 5.04 -15.95 13.84
C ALA A 48 4.64 -15.05 15.01
N GLU A 49 5.49 -15.01 16.03
CA GLU A 49 5.28 -14.14 17.19
C GLU A 49 5.38 -12.67 16.74
N TRP A 50 4.66 -11.80 17.42
CA TRP A 50 4.81 -10.37 17.24
C TRP A 50 6.17 -9.92 17.77
N PRO A 51 6.80 -8.87 17.23
CA PRO A 51 8.06 -8.39 17.74
C PRO A 51 7.90 -7.92 19.21
N GLU A 52 8.87 -8.25 20.04
CA GLU A 52 8.92 -7.80 21.43
C GLU A 52 9.42 -6.36 21.56
N SER A 53 10.07 -5.85 20.53
CA SER A 53 10.60 -4.48 20.50
C SER A 53 10.46 -3.85 19.11
N TYR A 54 10.38 -2.53 19.10
CA TYR A 54 10.42 -1.70 17.90
C TYR A 54 11.44 -0.58 18.10
N ARG A 55 12.45 -0.49 17.24
CA ARG A 55 13.55 0.50 17.33
C ARG A 55 14.23 0.50 18.69
N GLY A 56 14.47 -0.68 19.25
CA GLY A 56 15.11 -0.85 20.55
C GLY A 56 14.21 -0.55 21.76
N GLN A 57 12.95 -0.16 21.56
CA GLN A 57 11.98 0.07 22.61
C GLN A 57 11.05 -1.13 22.77
N ALA A 58 10.82 -1.54 24.02
CA ALA A 58 9.92 -2.64 24.33
C ALA A 58 8.48 -2.34 23.88
N LEU A 59 7.83 -3.34 23.31
CA LEU A 59 6.43 -3.29 22.92
C LEU A 59 5.56 -3.99 23.96
N ARG A 60 4.56 -3.28 24.47
CA ARG A 60 3.54 -3.84 25.36
C ARG A 60 2.25 -4.04 24.59
N PRO A 61 1.76 -5.29 24.43
CA PRO A 61 0.51 -5.55 23.71
C PRO A 61 -0.67 -4.79 24.30
N LEU A 62 -1.52 -4.24 23.44
CA LEU A 62 -2.79 -3.61 23.76
C LEU A 62 -3.93 -4.43 23.15
N ALA A 63 -5.06 -4.49 23.86
CA ALA A 63 -6.26 -5.13 23.34
C ALA A 63 -6.79 -4.34 22.12
N LEU A 64 -7.23 -5.06 21.09
CA LEU A 64 -7.98 -4.46 19.99
C LEU A 64 -9.36 -4.03 20.48
N SER A 65 -9.84 -2.87 20.02
CA SER A 65 -11.22 -2.44 20.21
C SER A 65 -12.19 -3.38 19.51
N ALA A 66 -13.48 -3.33 19.84
CA ALA A 66 -14.50 -4.16 19.18
C ALA A 66 -14.55 -3.93 17.66
N VAL A 67 -14.35 -2.69 17.20
CA VAL A 67 -14.28 -2.34 15.78
C VAL A 67 -13.06 -2.95 15.10
N GLU A 68 -11.89 -2.87 15.75
CA GLU A 68 -10.65 -3.48 15.23
C GLU A 68 -10.72 -5.01 15.22
N GLN A 69 -11.35 -5.63 16.21
CA GLN A 69 -11.57 -7.09 16.24
C GLN A 69 -12.47 -7.52 15.09
N HIS A 70 -13.57 -6.81 14.84
CA HIS A 70 -14.46 -7.08 13.71
C HIS A 70 -13.73 -6.95 12.37
N PHE A 71 -12.92 -5.91 12.21
CA PHE A 71 -12.09 -5.71 11.03
C PHE A 71 -11.05 -6.81 10.87
N ALA A 72 -10.36 -7.19 11.97
CA ALA A 72 -9.32 -8.23 11.97
C ALA A 72 -9.87 -9.60 11.55
N ALA A 73 -11.11 -9.91 11.89
CA ALA A 73 -11.75 -11.19 11.53
C ALA A 73 -11.89 -11.40 10.00
N GLN A 74 -11.90 -10.33 9.22
CA GLN A 74 -12.02 -10.37 7.76
C GLN A 74 -10.71 -9.99 7.04
N PHE A 75 -9.73 -9.49 7.79
CA PHE A 75 -8.47 -9.02 7.24
C PHE A 75 -7.60 -10.18 6.76
N PRO A 76 -7.01 -10.13 5.55
CA PRO A 76 -6.16 -11.21 5.03
C PRO A 76 -4.75 -11.16 5.63
N GLY A 77 -4.65 -11.49 6.89
CA GLY A 77 -3.43 -11.41 7.68
C GLY A 77 -3.75 -11.32 9.16
N ARG A 78 -2.97 -10.56 9.90
CA ARG A 78 -3.19 -10.36 11.33
C ARG A 78 -2.91 -8.92 11.72
N ILE A 79 -3.49 -8.48 12.84
CA ILE A 79 -3.40 -7.12 13.35
C ILE A 79 -3.07 -7.18 14.83
N ALA A 80 -2.16 -6.31 15.28
CA ALA A 80 -1.90 -6.09 16.69
C ALA A 80 -1.65 -4.60 17.00
N ARG A 81 -1.93 -4.21 18.23
CA ARG A 81 -1.64 -2.90 18.80
C ARG A 81 -0.65 -3.02 19.93
N PHE A 82 0.21 -2.04 20.05
CA PHE A 82 1.22 -1.98 21.11
C PHE A 82 1.35 -0.57 21.65
N ALA A 83 1.57 -0.46 22.95
CA ALA A 83 2.14 0.74 23.53
C ALA A 83 3.66 0.64 23.44
N VAL A 84 4.30 1.74 23.07
CA VAL A 84 5.76 1.89 23.01
C VAL A 84 6.22 2.66 24.25
N ALA A 85 7.46 2.42 24.69
CA ALA A 85 7.98 3.02 25.91
C ALA A 85 8.06 4.57 25.88
N ASP A 86 8.10 5.18 24.69
CA ASP A 86 8.05 6.63 24.49
C ASP A 86 6.65 7.26 24.58
N GLY A 87 5.65 6.46 24.92
CA GLY A 87 4.25 6.90 25.02
C GLY A 87 3.47 6.84 23.71
N SER A 88 4.12 6.51 22.58
CA SER A 88 3.42 6.32 21.32
C SER A 88 2.69 4.97 21.26
N GLU A 89 1.71 4.86 20.36
CA GLU A 89 1.09 3.58 20.01
C GLU A 89 1.58 3.13 18.63
N LEU A 90 1.75 1.82 18.47
CA LEU A 90 2.11 1.19 17.21
C LEU A 90 1.04 0.16 16.83
N VAL A 91 0.47 0.29 15.65
CA VAL A 91 -0.40 -0.72 15.04
C VAL A 91 0.38 -1.43 13.95
N LEU A 92 0.52 -2.74 14.09
CA LEU A 92 1.13 -3.62 13.09
C LEU A 92 0.06 -4.44 12.40
N ARG A 93 0.15 -4.50 11.07
CA ARG A 93 -0.70 -5.34 10.23
C ARG A 93 0.21 -6.16 9.32
N ASP A 94 0.28 -7.46 9.56
CA ASP A 94 0.94 -8.38 8.63
C ASP A 94 -0.06 -8.76 7.54
N VAL A 95 0.31 -8.62 6.29
CA VAL A 95 -0.55 -8.78 5.12
C VAL A 95 -0.04 -9.93 4.26
N ASN A 96 -0.89 -10.93 4.02
CA ASN A 96 -0.52 -12.16 3.31
C ASN A 96 -0.78 -12.12 1.80
N ARG A 97 -1.66 -11.22 1.36
CA ARG A 97 -2.01 -11.04 -0.05
C ARG A 97 -2.44 -9.61 -0.33
N PRO A 98 -2.28 -9.10 -1.56
CA PRO A 98 -2.79 -7.78 -1.91
C PRO A 98 -4.27 -7.66 -1.58
N THR A 99 -4.65 -6.58 -0.90
CA THR A 99 -6.02 -6.36 -0.43
C THR A 99 -6.38 -4.89 -0.43
N ARG A 100 -7.62 -4.58 -0.77
CA ARG A 100 -8.18 -3.24 -0.61
C ARG A 100 -8.66 -2.93 0.82
N MET A 101 -8.63 -3.92 1.71
CA MET A 101 -8.88 -3.71 3.14
C MET A 101 -7.75 -2.93 3.81
N LEU A 102 -6.54 -2.95 3.25
CA LEU A 102 -5.48 -2.06 3.68
C LEU A 102 -5.65 -0.72 2.95
N HIS A 103 -6.19 0.28 3.64
CA HIS A 103 -6.39 1.64 3.15
C HIS A 103 -5.62 2.65 4.00
N PRO A 104 -5.44 3.89 3.53
CA PRO A 104 -4.69 4.90 4.27
C PRO A 104 -5.24 5.12 5.68
N ALA A 105 -4.36 5.25 6.66
CA ALA A 105 -4.78 5.52 8.04
C ALA A 105 -5.64 6.80 8.12
N ALA A 106 -5.35 7.82 7.31
CA ALA A 106 -6.12 9.04 7.26
C ALA A 106 -7.62 8.81 6.98
N ASP A 107 -7.98 7.79 6.20
CA ASP A 107 -9.39 7.49 5.90
C ASP A 107 -10.09 6.87 7.12
N CYS A 108 -9.40 5.99 7.85
CA CYS A 108 -9.89 5.44 9.11
C CYS A 108 -10.14 6.56 10.15
N TRP A 109 -9.18 7.48 10.27
CA TRP A 109 -9.28 8.59 11.21
C TRP A 109 -10.42 9.55 10.86
N ARG A 110 -10.62 9.85 9.56
CA ARG A 110 -11.80 10.62 9.10
C ARG A 110 -13.09 9.90 9.42
N GLY A 111 -13.14 8.57 9.20
CA GLY A 111 -14.32 7.75 9.47
C GLY A 111 -14.78 7.77 10.92
N ILE A 112 -13.88 7.99 11.87
CA ILE A 112 -14.19 8.11 13.30
C ILE A 112 -14.27 9.57 13.79
N GLY A 113 -14.33 10.52 12.84
CA GLY A 113 -14.66 11.92 13.11
C GLY A 113 -13.46 12.83 13.41
N TRP A 114 -12.22 12.41 13.08
CA TRP A 114 -11.05 13.27 13.18
C TRP A 114 -10.87 14.11 11.91
N ARG A 115 -10.49 15.35 12.07
CA ARG A 115 -10.09 16.25 10.99
C ARG A 115 -8.60 16.06 10.72
N ILE A 116 -8.26 15.78 9.47
CA ILE A 116 -6.87 15.52 9.05
C ILE A 116 -6.26 16.83 8.56
N GLU A 117 -5.09 17.13 9.10
CA GLU A 117 -4.29 18.33 8.78
C GLU A 117 -2.85 17.96 8.42
N ALA A 118 -2.15 18.86 7.76
CA ALA A 118 -0.69 18.84 7.56
C ALA A 118 -0.13 17.48 7.08
N THR A 119 -0.78 16.86 6.07
CA THR A 119 -0.24 15.63 5.46
C THR A 119 1.09 15.91 4.76
N ARG A 120 2.14 15.13 5.11
CA ARG A 120 3.50 15.31 4.62
C ARG A 120 4.27 14.01 4.59
N LEU A 121 5.39 13.98 3.86
CA LEU A 121 6.36 12.89 3.93
C LEU A 121 7.48 13.31 4.89
N GLU A 122 7.83 12.40 5.79
CA GLU A 122 8.90 12.61 6.75
C GLU A 122 9.90 11.45 6.70
N ARG A 123 11.15 11.74 6.98
CA ARG A 123 12.18 10.72 7.17
C ARG A 123 12.40 10.52 8.66
N ASP A 124 12.51 9.26 9.04
CA ASP A 124 12.95 8.90 10.39
C ASP A 124 14.50 8.86 10.47
N ASP A 125 15.01 8.52 11.65
CA ASP A 125 16.46 8.44 11.91
C ASP A 125 17.17 7.39 11.05
N ASP A 126 16.45 6.36 10.60
CA ASP A 126 16.95 5.33 9.67
C ASP A 126 16.82 5.76 8.19
N ALA A 127 16.55 7.05 7.94
CA ALA A 127 16.29 7.62 6.63
C ALA A 127 15.10 7.01 5.86
N LEU A 128 14.23 6.26 6.55
CA LEU A 128 13.04 5.66 5.97
C LEU A 128 11.92 6.69 5.87
N LEU A 129 11.20 6.66 4.74
CA LEU A 129 10.08 7.56 4.50
C LEU A 129 8.80 7.06 5.17
N TRP A 130 8.10 8.00 5.80
CA TRP A 130 6.77 7.84 6.36
C TRP A 130 5.82 8.87 5.75
N ARG A 131 4.56 8.51 5.59
CA ARG A 131 3.48 9.45 5.35
C ARG A 131 2.88 9.80 6.69
N CYS A 132 3.02 11.06 7.09
CA CYS A 132 2.53 11.55 8.36
C CYS A 132 1.44 12.60 8.15
N PHE A 133 0.52 12.69 9.12
CA PHE A 133 -0.49 13.73 9.19
C PHE A 133 -0.79 14.05 10.66
N ASP A 134 -1.34 15.24 10.90
CA ASP A 134 -1.91 15.59 12.18
C ASP A 134 -3.41 15.35 12.15
N ALA A 135 -3.95 14.73 13.19
CA ALA A 135 -5.39 14.52 13.36
C ALA A 135 -5.88 15.30 14.57
N VAL A 136 -6.99 16.02 14.41
CA VAL A 136 -7.58 16.90 15.44
C VAL A 136 -9.03 16.56 15.67
N LYS A 137 -9.41 16.38 16.95
CA LYS A 137 -10.78 16.15 17.38
C LYS A 137 -10.97 16.66 18.80
N GLU A 138 -12.00 17.47 19.03
CA GLU A 138 -12.41 17.94 20.36
C GLU A 138 -11.26 18.54 21.21
N GLY A 139 -10.37 19.30 20.54
CA GLY A 139 -9.21 19.91 21.19
C GLY A 139 -7.99 18.98 21.33
N GLN A 140 -8.15 17.70 21.12
CA GLN A 140 -7.03 16.75 21.08
C GLN A 140 -6.33 16.81 19.72
N ARG A 141 -5.02 16.65 19.74
CA ARG A 141 -4.17 16.59 18.54
C ARG A 141 -3.23 15.40 18.65
N VAL A 142 -3.23 14.57 17.63
CA VAL A 142 -2.28 13.45 17.52
C VAL A 142 -1.55 13.52 16.18
N ARG A 143 -0.34 13.02 16.15
CA ARG A 143 0.41 12.78 14.92
C ARG A 143 0.31 11.31 14.55
N VAL A 144 -0.05 11.03 13.32
CA VAL A 144 -0.15 9.67 12.79
C VAL A 144 0.80 9.53 11.62
N CYS A 145 1.65 8.50 11.67
CA CYS A 145 2.60 8.19 10.62
C CYS A 145 2.40 6.76 10.15
N GLU A 146 2.37 6.54 8.85
CA GLU A 146 2.16 5.22 8.25
C GLU A 146 3.19 4.89 7.17
N ARG A 147 3.50 3.60 7.02
CA ARG A 147 4.24 3.03 5.91
C ARG A 147 3.93 1.55 5.75
N ILE A 148 4.21 1.00 4.57
CA ILE A 148 4.13 -0.43 4.30
C ILE A 148 5.51 -0.90 3.86
N VAL A 149 5.96 -2.05 4.37
CA VAL A 149 7.27 -2.63 4.05
C VAL A 149 7.06 -4.00 3.43
N ASP A 150 7.77 -4.32 2.36
CA ASP A 150 7.73 -5.65 1.73
C ASP A 150 8.84 -6.58 2.29
N ALA A 151 8.83 -7.83 1.84
CA ALA A 151 9.78 -8.85 2.28
C ALA A 151 11.26 -8.50 1.98
N GLN A 152 11.52 -7.59 1.04
CA GLN A 152 12.86 -7.12 0.68
C GLN A 152 13.25 -5.81 1.42
N GLY A 153 12.39 -5.33 2.33
CA GLY A 153 12.61 -4.08 3.07
C GLY A 153 12.27 -2.81 2.27
N ARG A 154 11.69 -2.93 1.07
CA ARG A 154 11.25 -1.78 0.30
C ARG A 154 10.02 -1.16 0.94
N SER A 155 10.01 0.16 1.08
CA SER A 155 8.97 0.91 1.77
C SER A 155 8.04 1.63 0.81
N PHE A 156 6.73 1.63 1.14
CA PHE A 156 5.69 2.38 0.46
C PHE A 156 5.01 3.32 1.45
N THR A 157 4.85 4.57 1.06
CA THR A 157 4.13 5.61 1.81
C THR A 157 2.72 5.85 1.26
N ASP A 158 2.36 5.15 0.19
CA ASP A 158 1.04 5.20 -0.44
C ASP A 158 0.47 3.79 -0.60
N THR A 159 -0.72 3.58 -0.05
CA THR A 159 -1.40 2.28 -0.03
C THR A 159 -1.81 1.82 -1.43
N SER A 160 -2.19 2.77 -2.32
CA SER A 160 -2.55 2.45 -3.70
C SER A 160 -1.32 2.03 -4.50
N ALA A 161 -0.20 2.72 -4.33
CA ALA A 161 1.07 2.34 -4.96
C ALA A 161 1.53 0.95 -4.52
N TRP A 162 1.43 0.66 -3.21
CA TRP A 162 1.67 -0.69 -2.69
C TRP A 162 0.73 -1.72 -3.29
N PHE A 163 -0.58 -1.46 -3.31
CA PHE A 163 -1.57 -2.41 -3.82
C PHE A 163 -1.29 -2.79 -5.28
N TRP A 164 -1.00 -1.81 -6.13
CA TRP A 164 -0.68 -2.08 -7.53
C TRP A 164 0.66 -2.78 -7.70
N ALA A 165 1.70 -2.37 -6.97
CA ALA A 165 3.00 -3.05 -7.01
C ALA A 165 2.88 -4.52 -6.58
N ALA A 166 2.13 -4.80 -5.52
CA ALA A 166 1.87 -6.15 -5.03
C ALA A 166 1.00 -6.96 -6.01
N SER A 167 -0.07 -6.36 -6.56
CA SER A 167 -0.97 -7.03 -7.51
C SER A 167 -0.29 -7.36 -8.85
N LEU A 168 0.66 -6.52 -9.29
CA LEU A 168 1.47 -6.72 -10.49
C LEU A 168 2.76 -7.53 -10.21
N GLN A 169 2.90 -8.09 -9.02
CA GLN A 169 4.06 -8.88 -8.59
C GLN A 169 5.40 -8.11 -8.62
N GLN A 170 5.35 -6.79 -8.59
CA GLN A 170 6.51 -5.91 -8.46
C GLN A 170 6.97 -5.74 -7.01
N SER A 171 6.17 -6.17 -6.04
CA SER A 171 6.45 -6.23 -4.61
C SER A 171 6.01 -7.58 -4.08
N GLN A 172 6.85 -8.22 -3.29
CA GLN A 172 6.59 -9.56 -2.76
C GLN A 172 6.33 -9.49 -1.25
N GLY A 173 5.32 -10.25 -0.82
CA GLY A 173 5.01 -10.43 0.59
C GLY A 173 5.94 -11.44 1.30
N PRO A 174 5.80 -11.59 2.61
CA PRO A 174 4.78 -10.91 3.40
C PRO A 174 5.03 -9.39 3.50
N TRP A 175 3.95 -8.63 3.59
CA TRP A 175 4.05 -7.17 3.81
C TRP A 175 3.67 -6.84 5.24
N GLN A 176 4.33 -5.83 5.79
CA GLN A 176 3.98 -5.28 7.09
C GLN A 176 3.58 -3.81 6.94
N ALA A 177 2.35 -3.48 7.29
CA ALA A 177 1.89 -2.11 7.40
C ALA A 177 2.01 -1.64 8.85
N LEU A 178 2.72 -0.53 9.02
CA LEU A 178 2.98 0.10 10.30
C LEU A 178 2.22 1.41 10.38
N THR A 179 1.54 1.64 11.50
CA THR A 179 0.93 2.93 11.83
C THR A 179 1.36 3.32 13.23
N ARG A 180 2.04 4.45 13.37
CA ARG A 180 2.47 5.00 14.67
C ARG A 180 1.62 6.22 15.00
N VAL A 181 1.17 6.29 16.24
CA VAL A 181 0.35 7.39 16.76
C VAL A 181 1.08 8.00 17.95
N GLU A 182 1.28 9.32 17.88
CA GLU A 182 1.93 10.11 18.92
C GLU A 182 0.97 11.19 19.41
N ASP A 183 0.83 11.33 20.70
CA ASP A 183 0.11 12.46 21.30
C ASP A 183 0.92 13.74 21.10
N LYS A 184 0.24 14.83 20.71
CA LYS A 184 0.80 16.16 20.52
C LYS A 184 0.16 17.21 21.45
N SER A 185 -0.48 16.74 22.52
CA SER A 185 -1.05 17.64 23.53
C SER A 185 0.02 18.43 24.28
#